data_07af80bf2c7b262a0383c9f2c7fba50f
#
_entry.id   07af80bf2c7b262a0383c9f2c7fba50f
#
_cell.length_a   1.000
_cell.length_b   1.000
_cell.length_c   1.000
_cell.angle_alpha   90.00
_cell.angle_beta   90.00
_cell.angle_gamma   90.00
#
_symmetry.space_group_name_H-M   'P 1'
#
loop_
_entity.id
_entity.type
_entity.pdbx_description
1 polymer ?
#
loop_
_entity_poly.entity_id
_entity_poly.type
_entity_poly.pdbx_seq_one_letter_code
_entity_poly.pdbx_strand_id
1 'polypeptide(L)'
;MSNLIFFTQKQLSLHHPKRNIMNQDTICAIATAQGGAIGSIRVSGPEAISITSHIFQPAKPGKLLSEQKPYTLTFGRIYNGEEVIDEVLVSLFRAPHSYTGEDSTEITCHGSAYILQQVMQLLIKNGCRMAQPGEYTQRAFLNGKMDLSQAEAVADLIASSSAATHRLAMSQMRGGFSKELTDLRNKLLNFTSMIELELDFSEEDVEFADRSALRKLADEIEQVISRLVHSFNVGNAIKNGVPVAIIGETNAGKSTLLNVLLNEDKAIVSDIHGTTRDVIEDTINKTEDR
;
A
#
# COMPACT_ATOMS: atom_id res chain seq x y z
N MET A 1 -30.33 43.45 -27.60
CA MET A 1 -28.86 43.50 -27.41
C MET A 1 -28.46 42.32 -26.57
N SER A 2 -27.97 41.31 -27.24
CA SER A 2 -27.70 39.97 -26.75
C SER A 2 -26.39 39.92 -26.00
N ASN A 3 -26.41 39.55 -24.74
CA ASN A 3 -25.20 39.09 -24.04
C ASN A 3 -25.25 37.57 -23.97
N LEU A 4 -24.69 36.95 -24.99
CA LEU A 4 -24.37 35.53 -25.03
C LEU A 4 -23.14 35.32 -24.11
N ILE A 5 -23.38 34.83 -22.92
CA ILE A 5 -22.28 34.40 -22.02
C ILE A 5 -21.84 33.01 -22.46
N PHE A 6 -20.73 32.94 -23.18
CA PHE A 6 -20.01 31.71 -23.43
C PHE A 6 -19.47 31.20 -22.10
N PHE A 7 -20.10 30.22 -21.48
CA PHE A 7 -19.48 29.37 -20.47
C PHE A 7 -18.53 28.42 -21.20
N THR A 8 -17.28 28.85 -21.31
CA THR A 8 -16.19 27.95 -21.63
C THR A 8 -16.17 26.83 -20.58
N GLN A 9 -16.05 25.63 -21.08
CA GLN A 9 -15.80 24.38 -20.37
C GLN A 9 -14.57 24.47 -19.45
N LYS A 10 -14.67 25.26 -18.40
CA LYS A 10 -13.72 25.30 -17.32
C LYS A 10 -14.14 24.18 -16.37
N GLN A 11 -13.55 22.99 -16.63
CA GLN A 11 -13.30 21.98 -15.63
C GLN A 11 -14.00 22.26 -14.29
N LEU A 12 -15.05 21.54 -13.98
CA LEU A 12 -15.35 21.17 -12.62
C LEU A 12 -14.19 20.28 -12.14
N SER A 13 -13.01 20.89 -11.97
CA SER A 13 -12.07 20.39 -11.01
C SER A 13 -12.80 20.51 -9.68
N LEU A 14 -13.33 19.41 -9.18
CA LEU A 14 -13.54 19.24 -7.77
C LEU A 14 -12.31 19.80 -7.12
N HIS A 15 -12.43 21.02 -6.61
CA HIS A 15 -11.39 21.67 -5.81
C HIS A 15 -11.23 20.75 -4.60
N HIS A 16 -10.33 19.80 -4.73
CA HIS A 16 -9.72 19.20 -3.54
C HIS A 16 -9.16 20.38 -2.77
N PRO A 17 -9.62 20.65 -1.55
CA PRO A 17 -9.05 21.72 -0.74
C PRO A 17 -7.55 21.47 -0.75
N LYS A 18 -6.78 22.50 -1.09
CA LYS A 18 -5.33 22.49 -1.17
C LYS A 18 -4.79 21.70 0.01
N ARG A 19 -4.23 20.53 -0.27
CA ARG A 19 -3.53 19.64 0.63
C ARG A 19 -2.27 20.32 1.16
N ASN A 20 -2.39 21.17 2.15
CA ASN A 20 -1.22 21.90 2.65
C ASN A 20 -1.05 21.88 4.17
N ILE A 21 -1.64 20.96 4.91
CA ILE A 21 -1.53 20.99 6.37
C ILE A 21 -0.96 19.72 7.01
N MET A 22 -0.82 18.58 6.31
CA MET A 22 -0.45 17.32 6.99
C MET A 22 0.95 16.75 6.76
N ASN A 23 1.75 17.25 5.80
CA ASN A 23 3.05 16.60 5.49
C ASN A 23 4.16 17.67 5.30
N GLN A 24 4.42 18.47 6.34
CA GLN A 24 5.58 19.37 6.33
C GLN A 24 6.82 18.73 6.97
N ASP A 25 6.69 17.56 7.58
CA ASP A 25 7.78 16.86 8.23
C ASP A 25 8.41 15.78 7.34
N THR A 26 9.70 15.57 7.54
CA THR A 26 10.45 14.49 6.89
C THR A 26 10.51 13.30 7.84
N ILE A 27 10.14 12.13 7.33
CA ILE A 27 10.10 10.87 8.07
C ILE A 27 11.21 9.91 7.65
N CYS A 28 11.63 9.07 8.58
CA CYS A 28 12.57 8.00 8.31
C CYS A 28 12.17 6.69 9.01
N ALA A 29 12.49 5.56 8.41
CA ALA A 29 12.34 4.24 9.02
C ALA A 29 13.28 3.21 8.39
N ILE A 30 13.60 2.17 9.16
CA ILE A 30 14.26 0.97 8.65
C ILE A 30 13.24 0.22 7.78
N ALA A 31 13.60 -0.04 6.52
CA ALA A 31 12.71 -0.65 5.53
C ALA A 31 12.94 -2.16 5.35
N THR A 32 14.01 -2.72 5.93
CA THR A 32 14.37 -4.14 5.86
C THR A 32 14.18 -4.82 7.20
N ALA A 33 13.96 -6.14 7.20
CA ALA A 33 14.01 -6.94 8.42
C ALA A 33 15.41 -6.88 9.05
N GLN A 34 15.48 -6.98 10.38
CA GLN A 34 16.74 -7.01 11.11
C GLN A 34 17.45 -8.37 10.93
N GLY A 35 18.78 -8.36 10.99
CA GLY A 35 19.62 -9.57 10.96
C GLY A 35 20.06 -10.02 9.57
N GLY A 36 19.72 -9.29 8.50
CA GLY A 36 20.26 -9.53 7.17
C GLY A 36 21.66 -8.94 6.97
N ALA A 37 22.37 -9.34 5.90
CA ALA A 37 23.67 -8.76 5.55
C ALA A 37 23.56 -7.28 5.11
N ILE A 38 22.40 -6.88 4.60
CA ILE A 38 22.09 -5.54 4.10
C ILE A 38 20.90 -4.98 4.86
N GLY A 39 21.01 -3.71 5.26
CA GLY A 39 19.92 -2.92 5.81
C GLY A 39 19.61 -1.72 4.92
N SER A 40 18.35 -1.33 4.85
CA SER A 40 17.92 -0.14 4.12
C SER A 40 17.10 0.76 5.03
N ILE A 41 17.37 2.06 4.98
CA ILE A 41 16.63 3.09 5.69
C ILE A 41 16.03 4.02 4.64
N ARG A 42 14.72 4.21 4.70
CA ARG A 42 13.99 5.14 3.81
C ARG A 42 13.74 6.46 4.52
N VAL A 43 14.02 7.55 3.80
CA VAL A 43 13.71 8.91 4.22
C VAL A 43 12.74 9.51 3.20
N SER A 44 11.66 10.17 3.62
CA SER A 44 10.67 10.79 2.74
C SER A 44 10.14 12.09 3.33
N GLY A 45 10.01 13.09 2.50
CA GLY A 45 9.50 14.41 2.87
C GLY A 45 10.29 15.55 2.23
N PRO A 46 9.91 16.82 2.52
CA PRO A 46 10.48 17.98 1.86
C PRO A 46 12.00 18.15 2.09
N GLU A 47 12.49 17.73 3.25
CA GLU A 47 13.90 17.83 3.62
C GLU A 47 14.70 16.53 3.46
N ALA A 48 14.11 15.49 2.82
CA ALA A 48 14.74 14.17 2.73
C ALA A 48 16.14 14.21 2.11
N ILE A 49 16.30 14.99 1.03
CA ILE A 49 17.58 15.11 0.31
C ILE A 49 18.57 15.96 1.11
N SER A 50 18.14 17.06 1.70
CA SER A 50 19.02 17.95 2.46
C SER A 50 19.52 17.27 3.73
N ILE A 51 18.63 16.62 4.49
CA ILE A 51 19.01 15.89 5.71
C ILE A 51 19.97 14.75 5.39
N THR A 52 19.69 13.96 4.34
CA THR A 52 20.59 12.88 3.92
C THR A 52 21.95 13.45 3.50
N SER A 53 21.98 14.58 2.80
CA SER A 53 23.23 15.23 2.37
C SER A 53 24.10 15.71 3.53
N HIS A 54 23.51 16.07 4.66
CA HIS A 54 24.28 16.49 5.85
C HIS A 54 25.07 15.38 6.50
N ILE A 55 24.61 14.14 6.41
CA ILE A 55 25.27 12.99 7.04
C ILE A 55 26.04 12.11 6.04
N PHE A 56 25.87 12.35 4.73
CA PHE A 56 26.40 11.52 3.65
C PHE A 56 27.44 12.27 2.82
N GLN A 57 28.60 11.67 2.64
CA GLN A 57 29.65 12.16 1.74
C GLN A 57 29.86 11.19 0.57
N PRO A 58 29.59 11.62 -0.66
CA PRO A 58 29.91 10.82 -1.86
C PRO A 58 31.40 10.50 -1.96
N ALA A 59 31.73 9.26 -2.35
CA ALA A 59 33.13 8.85 -2.56
C ALA A 59 33.83 9.63 -3.67
N LYS A 60 33.08 10.10 -4.67
CA LYS A 60 33.62 10.94 -5.75
C LYS A 60 33.70 12.40 -5.27
N PRO A 61 34.90 13.01 -5.18
CA PRO A 61 35.06 14.40 -4.80
C PRO A 61 34.24 15.37 -5.69
N GLY A 62 33.66 16.39 -5.09
CA GLY A 62 32.86 17.41 -5.79
C GLY A 62 31.48 16.96 -6.27
N LYS A 63 31.07 15.74 -5.98
CA LYS A 63 29.72 15.24 -6.26
C LYS A 63 28.81 15.57 -5.09
N LEU A 64 27.72 16.31 -5.33
CA LEU A 64 26.71 16.61 -4.31
C LEU A 64 25.47 15.75 -4.54
N LEU A 65 24.91 15.19 -3.47
CA LEU A 65 23.68 14.38 -3.55
C LEU A 65 22.51 15.22 -4.07
N SER A 66 22.44 16.48 -3.65
CA SER A 66 21.39 17.43 -4.05
C SER A 66 21.38 17.76 -5.55
N GLU A 67 22.50 17.61 -6.23
CA GLU A 67 22.64 17.89 -7.67
C GLU A 67 22.43 16.65 -8.54
N GLN A 68 22.27 15.46 -7.92
CA GLN A 68 22.06 14.24 -8.68
C GLN A 68 20.68 14.21 -9.33
N LYS A 69 20.61 13.55 -10.49
CA LYS A 69 19.36 13.25 -11.18
C LYS A 69 18.53 12.25 -10.34
N PRO A 70 17.20 12.28 -10.46
CA PRO A 70 16.36 11.24 -9.86
C PRO A 70 16.74 9.86 -10.40
N TYR A 71 16.45 8.81 -9.61
CA TYR A 71 16.79 7.41 -9.92
C TYR A 71 18.29 7.14 -10.08
N THR A 72 19.10 7.88 -9.33
CA THR A 72 20.55 7.63 -9.28
C THR A 72 20.95 6.96 -7.98
N LEU A 73 21.99 6.15 -8.09
CA LEU A 73 22.65 5.50 -6.96
C LEU A 73 24.02 6.14 -6.76
N THR A 74 24.35 6.50 -5.54
CA THR A 74 25.60 7.13 -5.21
C THR A 74 26.29 6.37 -4.06
N PHE A 75 27.49 5.89 -4.32
CA PHE A 75 28.34 5.31 -3.28
C PHE A 75 29.04 6.40 -2.47
N GLY A 76 29.14 6.21 -1.15
CA GLY A 76 29.78 7.14 -0.24
C GLY A 76 29.81 6.62 1.19
N ARG A 77 29.99 7.53 2.14
CA ARG A 77 30.11 7.24 3.57
C ARG A 77 29.14 8.05 4.38
N ILE A 78 28.66 7.47 5.47
CA ILE A 78 27.90 8.17 6.52
C ILE A 78 28.86 8.54 7.64
N TYR A 79 28.77 9.80 8.08
CA TYR A 79 29.60 10.35 9.13
C TYR A 79 28.78 10.79 10.36
N ASN A 80 29.34 10.56 11.55
CA ASN A 80 28.92 11.19 12.80
C ASN A 80 30.07 12.07 13.29
N GLY A 81 30.06 13.36 12.92
CA GLY A 81 31.20 14.22 13.10
C GLY A 81 32.37 13.77 12.21
N GLU A 82 33.50 13.38 12.81
CA GLU A 82 34.69 12.88 12.10
C GLU A 82 34.67 11.35 11.93
N GLU A 83 33.82 10.65 12.65
CA GLU A 83 33.76 9.19 12.64
C GLU A 83 32.95 8.68 11.43
N VAL A 84 33.52 7.74 10.69
CA VAL A 84 32.82 6.99 9.63
C VAL A 84 31.98 5.90 10.27
N ILE A 85 30.66 5.95 10.08
CA ILE A 85 29.74 4.93 10.58
C ILE A 85 29.70 3.73 9.65
N ASP A 86 29.56 3.99 8.34
CA ASP A 86 29.52 2.92 7.33
C ASP A 86 29.76 3.46 5.91
N GLU A 87 30.14 2.55 5.01
CA GLU A 87 30.15 2.77 3.56
C GLU A 87 28.80 2.32 2.98
N VAL A 88 28.11 3.25 2.31
CA VAL A 88 26.71 3.09 1.94
C VAL A 88 26.45 3.40 0.47
N LEU A 89 25.30 2.93 -0.01
CA LEU A 89 24.71 3.35 -1.29
C LEU A 89 23.48 4.19 -0.98
N VAL A 90 23.39 5.38 -1.55
CA VAL A 90 22.22 6.25 -1.46
C VAL A 90 21.50 6.32 -2.78
N SER A 91 20.25 5.86 -2.81
CA SER A 91 19.32 6.02 -3.92
C SER A 91 18.54 7.31 -3.76
N LEU A 92 18.38 8.08 -4.86
CA LEU A 92 17.69 9.37 -4.86
C LEU A 92 16.43 9.33 -5.71
N PHE A 93 15.33 9.78 -5.12
CA PHE A 93 14.03 9.93 -5.77
C PHE A 93 13.51 11.35 -5.56
N ARG A 94 12.98 11.97 -6.62
CA ARG A 94 12.39 13.32 -6.55
C ARG A 94 10.90 13.28 -6.80
N ALA A 95 10.20 14.14 -6.08
CA ALA A 95 8.77 14.38 -6.30
C ALA A 95 8.46 14.74 -7.76
N PRO A 96 7.36 14.26 -8.35
CA PRO A 96 6.41 13.29 -7.80
C PRO A 96 6.81 11.83 -8.05
N HIS A 97 8.02 11.56 -8.52
CA HIS A 97 8.48 10.25 -9.02
C HIS A 97 9.18 9.44 -7.90
N SER A 98 8.49 9.27 -6.77
CA SER A 98 8.88 8.41 -5.65
C SER A 98 7.70 7.55 -5.21
N TYR A 99 7.90 6.66 -4.25
CA TYR A 99 6.82 5.84 -3.68
C TYR A 99 5.73 6.70 -3.02
N THR A 100 6.14 7.66 -2.19
CA THR A 100 5.23 8.56 -1.47
C THR A 100 4.75 9.75 -2.32
N GLY A 101 5.37 10.01 -3.47
CA GLY A 101 5.18 11.23 -4.24
C GLY A 101 5.93 12.45 -3.71
N GLU A 102 6.74 12.28 -2.66
CA GLU A 102 7.62 13.29 -2.06
C GLU A 102 9.08 13.10 -2.50
N ASP A 103 9.96 14.05 -2.20
CA ASP A 103 11.39 13.79 -2.28
C ASP A 103 11.75 12.67 -1.30
N SER A 104 12.59 11.73 -1.75
CA SER A 104 12.91 10.56 -0.95
C SER A 104 14.34 10.08 -1.22
N THR A 105 14.97 9.53 -0.18
CA THR A 105 16.24 8.83 -0.28
C THR A 105 16.14 7.46 0.37
N GLU A 106 16.87 6.49 -0.17
CA GLU A 106 17.07 5.19 0.46
C GLU A 106 18.54 4.98 0.69
N ILE A 107 18.89 4.78 1.97
CA ILE A 107 20.28 4.56 2.43
C ILE A 107 20.43 3.07 2.64
N THR A 108 21.21 2.43 1.78
CA THR A 108 21.54 1.01 1.89
C THR A 108 22.91 0.87 2.56
N CYS A 109 22.95 0.24 3.72
CA CYS A 109 24.11 0.05 4.57
C CYS A 109 24.29 -1.43 4.94
N HIS A 110 25.34 -1.78 5.70
CA HIS A 110 25.45 -3.10 6.29
C HIS A 110 24.33 -3.34 7.30
N GLY A 111 23.76 -4.55 7.32
CA GLY A 111 22.56 -4.92 8.09
C GLY A 111 22.78 -5.09 9.59
N SER A 112 23.87 -4.54 10.15
CA SER A 112 24.12 -4.53 11.59
C SER A 112 23.07 -3.68 12.31
N ALA A 113 22.48 -4.21 13.37
CA ALA A 113 21.54 -3.48 14.21
C ALA A 113 22.15 -2.18 14.76
N TYR A 114 23.45 -2.21 15.10
CA TYR A 114 24.20 -1.05 15.56
C TYR A 114 24.27 0.04 14.48
N ILE A 115 24.67 -0.32 13.25
CA ILE A 115 24.78 0.64 12.13
C ILE A 115 23.43 1.25 11.82
N LEU A 116 22.39 0.42 11.68
CA LEU A 116 21.02 0.90 11.41
C LEU A 116 20.54 1.88 12.48
N GLN A 117 20.80 1.58 13.76
CA GLN A 117 20.45 2.46 14.87
C GLN A 117 21.21 3.79 14.83
N GLN A 118 22.52 3.76 14.55
CA GLN A 118 23.35 4.96 14.45
C GLN A 118 22.88 5.86 13.31
N VAL A 119 22.62 5.31 12.12
CA VAL A 119 22.12 6.09 10.98
C VAL A 119 20.73 6.67 11.27
N MET A 120 19.83 5.89 11.90
CA MET A 120 18.51 6.39 12.33
C MET A 120 18.63 7.55 13.31
N GLN A 121 19.49 7.45 14.32
CA GLN A 121 19.73 8.51 15.29
C GLN A 121 20.29 9.78 14.62
N LEU A 122 21.20 9.64 13.67
CA LEU A 122 21.73 10.76 12.89
C LEU A 122 20.65 11.46 12.08
N LEU A 123 19.78 10.71 11.41
CA LEU A 123 18.66 11.27 10.64
C LEU A 123 17.71 12.03 11.56
N ILE A 124 17.36 11.47 12.73
CA ILE A 124 16.48 12.14 13.70
C ILE A 124 17.13 13.41 14.27
N LYS A 125 18.42 13.36 14.60
CA LYS A 125 19.17 14.52 15.07
C LYS A 125 19.22 15.65 14.04
N ASN A 126 19.18 15.32 12.76
CA ASN A 126 19.18 16.28 11.65
C ASN A 126 17.77 16.68 11.19
N GLY A 127 16.71 16.32 11.91
CA GLY A 127 15.36 16.85 11.68
C GLY A 127 14.36 15.85 11.12
N CYS A 128 14.72 14.58 10.92
CA CYS A 128 13.74 13.57 10.62
C CYS A 128 12.92 13.18 11.85
N ARG A 129 11.69 12.76 11.63
CA ARG A 129 10.85 12.04 12.60
C ARG A 129 10.77 10.56 12.22
N MET A 130 10.67 9.68 13.21
CA MET A 130 10.35 8.28 12.92
C MET A 130 8.98 8.15 12.27
N ALA A 131 8.89 7.37 11.21
CA ALA A 131 7.63 7.06 10.55
C ALA A 131 6.75 6.17 11.44
N GLN A 132 5.44 6.43 11.39
CA GLN A 132 4.45 5.53 11.96
C GLN A 132 4.26 4.28 11.06
N PRO A 133 3.81 3.14 11.61
CA PRO A 133 3.47 1.98 10.79
C PRO A 133 2.49 2.34 9.67
N GLY A 134 2.84 1.99 8.43
CA GLY A 134 2.02 2.29 7.24
C GLY A 134 2.09 3.73 6.73
N GLU A 135 2.82 4.64 7.37
CA GLU A 135 2.82 6.08 7.03
C GLU A 135 3.31 6.37 5.60
N TYR A 136 4.29 5.63 5.08
CA TYR A 136 4.71 5.80 3.68
C TYR A 136 3.58 5.52 2.69
N THR A 137 2.82 4.45 2.92
CA THR A 137 1.66 4.10 2.09
C THR A 137 0.54 5.11 2.26
N GLN A 138 0.30 5.59 3.48
CA GLN A 138 -0.65 6.66 3.74
C GLN A 138 -0.29 7.95 2.99
N ARG A 139 0.99 8.36 2.98
CA ARG A 139 1.47 9.52 2.21
C ARG A 139 1.31 9.31 0.71
N ALA A 140 1.62 8.11 0.22
CA ALA A 140 1.41 7.75 -1.18
C ALA A 140 -0.07 7.90 -1.59
N PHE A 141 -1.00 7.41 -0.77
CA PHE A 141 -2.44 7.59 -0.97
C PHE A 141 -2.83 9.08 -0.95
N LEU A 142 -2.43 9.83 0.07
CA LEU A 142 -2.73 11.27 0.19
C LEU A 142 -2.17 12.09 -0.97
N ASN A 143 -1.03 11.71 -1.51
CA ASN A 143 -0.40 12.33 -2.67
C ASN A 143 -0.93 11.83 -4.02
N GLY A 144 -1.97 10.96 -4.00
CA GLY A 144 -2.64 10.47 -5.21
C GLY A 144 -1.80 9.50 -6.04
N LYS A 145 -0.79 8.84 -5.43
CA LYS A 145 0.03 7.81 -6.09
C LYS A 145 -0.71 6.48 -6.23
N MET A 146 -1.65 6.25 -5.34
CA MET A 146 -2.49 5.06 -5.31
C MET A 146 -3.85 5.39 -4.68
N ASP A 147 -4.85 4.58 -4.95
CA ASP A 147 -6.14 4.64 -4.26
C ASP A 147 -6.13 3.82 -2.97
N LEU A 148 -7.24 3.86 -2.21
CA LEU A 148 -7.33 3.18 -0.92
C LEU A 148 -7.25 1.65 -1.06
N SER A 149 -7.85 1.08 -2.11
CA SER A 149 -7.80 -0.36 -2.39
C SER A 149 -6.37 -0.82 -2.69
N GLN A 150 -5.63 -0.02 -3.46
CA GLN A 150 -4.22 -0.26 -3.75
C GLN A 150 -3.35 -0.12 -2.49
N ALA A 151 -3.65 0.85 -1.62
CA ALA A 151 -2.94 1.03 -0.35
C ALA A 151 -3.13 -0.16 0.59
N GLU A 152 -4.34 -0.71 0.66
CA GLU A 152 -4.65 -1.94 1.39
C GLU A 152 -3.91 -3.15 0.80
N ALA A 153 -3.90 -3.26 -0.53
CA ALA A 153 -3.22 -4.34 -1.23
C ALA A 153 -1.70 -4.39 -0.99
N VAL A 154 -1.05 -3.26 -0.65
CA VAL A 154 0.37 -3.25 -0.25
C VAL A 154 0.58 -4.07 1.02
N ALA A 155 -0.28 -3.91 2.03
CA ALA A 155 -0.18 -4.68 3.28
C ALA A 155 -0.45 -6.17 3.02
N ASP A 156 -1.46 -6.48 2.20
CA ASP A 156 -1.80 -7.86 1.83
C ASP A 156 -0.67 -8.54 1.04
N LEU A 157 0.00 -7.79 0.17
CA LEU A 157 1.13 -8.30 -0.59
C LEU A 157 2.31 -8.67 0.32
N ILE A 158 2.60 -7.83 1.31
CA ILE A 158 3.67 -8.06 2.29
C ILE A 158 3.33 -9.27 3.18
N ALA A 159 2.06 -9.42 3.57
CA ALA A 159 1.59 -10.51 4.43
C ALA A 159 1.32 -11.82 3.65
N SER A 160 1.42 -11.81 2.32
CA SER A 160 1.06 -12.97 1.49
C SER A 160 1.98 -14.17 1.78
N SER A 161 1.39 -15.29 2.17
CA SER A 161 2.10 -16.55 2.48
C SER A 161 1.86 -17.66 1.42
N SER A 162 1.02 -17.41 0.42
CA SER A 162 0.71 -18.36 -0.64
C SER A 162 0.65 -17.72 -2.03
N ALA A 163 0.81 -18.52 -3.08
CA ALA A 163 0.68 -18.05 -4.46
C ALA A 163 -0.73 -17.48 -4.76
N ALA A 164 -1.76 -17.98 -4.09
CA ALA A 164 -3.13 -17.51 -4.26
C ALA A 164 -3.31 -16.11 -3.63
N THR A 165 -2.87 -15.91 -2.39
CA THR A 165 -2.92 -14.60 -1.70
C THR A 165 -2.08 -13.56 -2.41
N HIS A 166 -0.89 -13.95 -2.89
CA HIS A 166 -0.03 -13.07 -3.70
C HIS A 166 -0.73 -12.62 -5.00
N ARG A 167 -1.33 -13.55 -5.77
CA ARG A 167 -2.06 -13.18 -7.01
C ARG A 167 -3.21 -12.23 -6.73
N LEU A 168 -3.96 -12.45 -5.65
CA LEU A 168 -5.07 -11.59 -5.25
C LEU A 168 -4.58 -10.17 -4.94
N ALA A 169 -3.58 -10.04 -4.06
CA ALA A 169 -2.99 -8.76 -3.69
C ALA A 169 -2.40 -8.02 -4.90
N MET A 170 -1.69 -8.72 -5.79
CA MET A 170 -1.15 -8.14 -7.03
C MET A 170 -2.24 -7.66 -7.98
N SER A 171 -3.37 -8.37 -8.08
CA SER A 171 -4.51 -7.93 -8.90
C SER A 171 -5.12 -6.63 -8.35
N GLN A 172 -5.30 -6.54 -7.04
CA GLN A 172 -5.78 -5.32 -6.38
C GLN A 172 -4.79 -4.16 -6.54
N MET A 173 -3.49 -4.41 -6.33
CA MET A 173 -2.45 -3.40 -6.47
C MET A 173 -2.37 -2.81 -7.89
N ARG A 174 -2.72 -3.59 -8.92
CA ARG A 174 -2.81 -3.13 -10.31
C ARG A 174 -4.09 -2.33 -10.62
N GLY A 175 -4.96 -2.12 -9.65
CA GLY A 175 -6.16 -1.31 -9.78
C GLY A 175 -7.27 -1.94 -10.63
N GLY A 176 -7.29 -3.26 -10.80
CA GLY A 176 -8.29 -3.96 -11.62
C GLY A 176 -9.73 -3.64 -11.21
N PHE A 177 -9.98 -3.56 -9.93
CA PHE A 177 -11.25 -3.20 -9.33
C PHE A 177 -11.59 -1.69 -9.45
N SER A 178 -10.60 -0.83 -9.16
CA SER A 178 -10.78 0.63 -9.17
C SER A 178 -11.09 1.18 -10.56
N LYS A 179 -10.52 0.56 -11.60
CA LYS A 179 -10.78 0.95 -12.99
C LYS A 179 -12.25 0.70 -13.37
N GLU A 180 -12.78 -0.47 -13.04
CA GLU A 180 -14.16 -0.83 -13.35
C GLU A 180 -15.16 0.13 -12.66
N LEU A 181 -14.94 0.44 -11.37
CA LEU A 181 -15.76 1.41 -10.65
C LEU A 181 -15.63 2.83 -11.21
N THR A 182 -14.44 3.22 -11.66
CA THR A 182 -14.22 4.52 -12.28
C THR A 182 -14.99 4.64 -13.60
N ASP A 183 -15.02 3.59 -14.41
CA ASP A 183 -15.75 3.56 -15.67
C ASP A 183 -17.27 3.67 -15.42
N LEU A 184 -17.81 2.94 -14.43
CA LEU A 184 -19.22 3.06 -14.02
C LEU A 184 -19.55 4.45 -13.50
N ARG A 185 -18.68 5.02 -12.65
CA ARG A 185 -18.84 6.39 -12.15
C ARG A 185 -18.88 7.41 -13.29
N ASN A 186 -18.01 7.28 -14.28
CA ASN A 186 -17.97 8.20 -15.41
C ASN A 186 -19.25 8.09 -16.28
N LYS A 187 -19.74 6.88 -16.50
CA LYS A 187 -21.04 6.67 -17.17
C LYS A 187 -22.18 7.35 -16.41
N LEU A 188 -22.22 7.19 -15.08
CA LEU A 188 -23.23 7.82 -14.24
C LEU A 188 -23.13 9.34 -14.25
N LEU A 189 -21.93 9.91 -14.18
CA LEU A 189 -21.71 11.36 -14.28
C LEU A 189 -22.18 11.92 -15.63
N ASN A 190 -21.86 11.24 -16.73
CA ASN A 190 -22.32 11.63 -18.06
C ASN A 190 -23.84 11.62 -18.14
N PHE A 191 -24.50 10.61 -17.58
CA PHE A 191 -25.94 10.52 -17.52
C PHE A 191 -26.55 11.65 -16.69
N THR A 192 -25.99 11.95 -15.52
CA THR A 192 -26.43 13.07 -14.66
C THR A 192 -26.30 14.40 -15.39
N SER A 193 -25.23 14.63 -16.14
CA SER A 193 -25.05 15.84 -16.93
C SER A 193 -26.11 15.97 -18.05
N MET A 194 -26.57 14.86 -18.64
CA MET A 194 -27.68 14.88 -19.60
C MET A 194 -29.00 15.25 -18.93
N ILE A 195 -29.29 14.77 -17.73
CA ILE A 195 -30.48 15.15 -16.95
C ILE A 195 -30.43 16.63 -16.58
N GLU A 196 -29.27 17.15 -16.15
CA GLU A 196 -29.12 18.58 -15.84
C GLU A 196 -29.37 19.44 -17.05
N LEU A 197 -28.89 19.04 -18.24
CA LEU A 197 -29.16 19.71 -19.49
C LEU A 197 -30.65 19.68 -19.84
N GLU A 198 -31.35 18.56 -19.68
CA GLU A 198 -32.79 18.43 -19.92
C GLU A 198 -33.60 19.35 -19.00
N LEU A 199 -33.18 19.48 -17.73
CA LEU A 199 -33.82 20.39 -16.78
C LEU A 199 -33.61 21.86 -17.15
N ASP A 200 -32.43 22.24 -17.64
CA ASP A 200 -32.12 23.61 -18.06
C ASP A 200 -32.88 24.01 -19.32
N PHE A 201 -33.19 23.07 -20.22
CA PHE A 201 -33.94 23.28 -21.46
C PHE A 201 -35.38 22.74 -21.38
N SER A 202 -35.96 22.61 -20.21
CA SER A 202 -37.28 22.04 -19.96
C SER A 202 -38.44 22.76 -20.66
N GLU A 203 -38.24 24.02 -21.14
CA GLU A 203 -39.21 24.78 -21.91
C GLU A 203 -39.25 24.39 -23.41
N GLU A 204 -38.26 23.61 -23.89
CA GLU A 204 -38.13 23.30 -25.34
C GLU A 204 -38.57 21.90 -25.73
N ASP A 205 -39.20 21.11 -24.84
CA ASP A 205 -39.65 19.72 -25.09
C ASP A 205 -38.54 18.78 -25.66
N VAL A 206 -37.28 18.97 -25.24
CA VAL A 206 -36.15 18.19 -25.72
C VAL A 206 -35.78 17.15 -24.66
N GLU A 207 -35.83 15.87 -25.02
CA GLU A 207 -35.43 14.75 -24.19
C GLU A 207 -33.96 14.39 -24.49
N PHE A 208 -33.01 14.77 -23.60
CA PHE A 208 -31.59 14.47 -23.74
C PHE A 208 -31.19 13.17 -23.05
N ALA A 209 -31.93 12.77 -22.01
CA ALA A 209 -31.65 11.61 -21.20
C ALA A 209 -32.71 10.50 -21.41
N ASP A 210 -32.32 9.45 -22.16
CA ASP A 210 -33.18 8.28 -22.35
C ASP A 210 -33.35 7.52 -21.04
N ARG A 211 -34.54 7.43 -20.50
CA ARG A 211 -34.88 6.71 -19.27
C ARG A 211 -34.61 5.21 -19.35
N SER A 212 -34.64 4.63 -20.57
CA SER A 212 -34.29 3.24 -20.81
C SER A 212 -32.76 3.04 -20.65
N ALA A 213 -31.97 4.02 -21.07
CA ALA A 213 -30.50 4.02 -20.86
C ALA A 213 -30.14 4.12 -19.37
N LEU A 214 -30.89 4.92 -18.59
CA LEU A 214 -30.70 5.00 -17.13
C LEU A 214 -30.93 3.64 -16.45
N ARG A 215 -32.04 2.97 -16.80
CA ARG A 215 -32.34 1.63 -16.25
C ARG A 215 -31.23 0.61 -16.57
N LYS A 216 -30.80 0.58 -17.84
CA LYS A 216 -29.68 -0.28 -18.24
C LYS A 216 -28.40 0.01 -17.48
N LEU A 217 -28.09 1.29 -17.24
CA LEU A 217 -26.93 1.69 -16.46
C LEU A 217 -27.07 1.26 -15.00
N ALA A 218 -28.27 1.41 -14.40
CA ALA A 218 -28.53 0.95 -13.05
C ALA A 218 -28.37 -0.58 -12.92
N ASP A 219 -28.89 -1.33 -13.88
CA ASP A 219 -28.73 -2.79 -13.94
C ASP A 219 -27.26 -3.20 -14.10
N GLU A 220 -26.49 -2.48 -14.94
CA GLU A 220 -25.04 -2.71 -15.10
C GLU A 220 -24.29 -2.47 -13.79
N ILE A 221 -24.60 -1.38 -13.08
CA ILE A 221 -24.02 -1.07 -11.77
C ILE A 221 -24.34 -2.17 -10.76
N GLU A 222 -25.61 -2.58 -10.68
CA GLU A 222 -26.05 -3.65 -9.78
C GLU A 222 -25.32 -4.96 -10.05
N GLN A 223 -25.20 -5.37 -11.30
CA GLN A 223 -24.51 -6.60 -11.70
C GLN A 223 -23.03 -6.57 -11.30
N VAL A 224 -22.34 -5.45 -11.56
CA VAL A 224 -20.93 -5.30 -11.20
C VAL A 224 -20.74 -5.36 -9.69
N ILE A 225 -21.55 -4.59 -8.93
CA ILE A 225 -21.47 -4.57 -7.47
C ILE A 225 -21.78 -5.95 -6.88
N SER A 226 -22.84 -6.62 -7.37
CA SER A 226 -23.22 -7.95 -6.92
C SER A 226 -22.10 -8.98 -7.17
N ARG A 227 -21.47 -8.94 -8.34
CA ARG A 227 -20.30 -9.76 -8.65
C ARG A 227 -19.13 -9.49 -7.69
N LEU A 228 -18.86 -8.23 -7.38
CA LEU A 228 -17.80 -7.82 -6.46
C LEU A 228 -18.07 -8.29 -5.03
N VAL A 229 -19.30 -8.14 -4.56
CA VAL A 229 -19.73 -8.65 -3.22
C VAL A 229 -19.60 -10.16 -3.15
N HIS A 230 -20.00 -10.89 -4.20
CA HIS A 230 -19.85 -12.33 -4.24
C HIS A 230 -18.37 -12.77 -4.24
N SER A 231 -17.53 -12.08 -5.02
CA SER A 231 -16.10 -12.36 -5.08
C SER A 231 -15.37 -12.05 -3.76
N PHE A 232 -15.89 -11.12 -2.96
CA PHE A 232 -15.35 -10.78 -1.64
C PHE A 232 -15.34 -12.00 -0.69
N ASN A 233 -16.40 -12.79 -0.67
CA ASN A 233 -16.48 -13.97 0.19
C ASN A 233 -15.43 -15.01 -0.17
N VAL A 234 -15.19 -15.21 -1.48
CA VAL A 234 -14.14 -16.12 -1.98
C VAL A 234 -12.74 -15.56 -1.68
N GLY A 235 -12.54 -14.25 -1.93
CA GLY A 235 -11.29 -13.57 -1.63
C GLY A 235 -10.93 -13.61 -0.14
N ASN A 236 -11.92 -13.42 0.73
CA ASN A 236 -11.74 -13.48 2.18
C ASN A 236 -11.36 -14.89 2.66
N ALA A 237 -11.99 -15.93 2.11
CA ALA A 237 -11.60 -17.31 2.39
C ALA A 237 -10.17 -17.64 1.92
N ILE A 238 -9.74 -17.08 0.79
CA ILE A 238 -8.36 -17.25 0.29
C ILE A 238 -7.37 -16.49 1.20
N LYS A 239 -7.72 -15.28 1.65
CA LYS A 239 -6.85 -14.42 2.46
C LYS A 239 -6.70 -14.92 3.89
N ASN A 240 -7.81 -15.24 4.54
CA ASN A 240 -7.88 -15.57 5.97
C ASN A 240 -7.95 -17.08 6.24
N GLY A 241 -8.06 -17.89 5.19
CA GLY A 241 -8.31 -19.32 5.32
C GLY A 241 -9.76 -19.62 5.73
N VAL A 242 -10.06 -20.91 5.85
CA VAL A 242 -11.33 -21.40 6.35
C VAL A 242 -11.10 -21.94 7.76
N PRO A 243 -11.70 -21.34 8.81
CA PRO A 243 -11.54 -21.85 10.17
C PRO A 243 -12.23 -23.21 10.30
N VAL A 244 -11.48 -24.20 10.77
CA VAL A 244 -11.96 -25.57 11.00
C VAL A 244 -11.74 -25.93 12.45
N ALA A 245 -12.79 -26.34 13.15
CA ALA A 245 -12.69 -26.82 14.53
C ALA A 245 -12.74 -28.36 14.57
N ILE A 246 -11.75 -28.99 15.22
CA ILE A 246 -11.73 -30.42 15.51
C ILE A 246 -12.30 -30.61 16.91
N ILE A 247 -13.53 -31.11 16.99
CA ILE A 247 -14.24 -31.34 18.24
C ILE A 247 -14.53 -32.84 18.44
N GLY A 248 -14.63 -33.27 19.69
CA GLY A 248 -14.91 -34.66 20.02
C GLY A 248 -14.56 -34.96 21.49
N GLU A 249 -14.90 -36.14 21.94
CA GLU A 249 -14.62 -36.62 23.32
C GLU A 249 -13.10 -36.73 23.57
N THR A 250 -12.73 -36.85 24.86
CA THR A 250 -11.33 -37.09 25.26
C THR A 250 -10.86 -38.41 24.64
N ASN A 251 -9.61 -38.46 24.22
CA ASN A 251 -8.97 -39.62 23.53
C ASN A 251 -9.62 -40.07 22.20
N ALA A 252 -10.43 -39.23 21.57
CA ALA A 252 -11.02 -39.51 20.27
C ALA A 252 -10.03 -39.31 19.09
N GLY A 253 -8.74 -39.08 19.35
CA GLY A 253 -7.70 -38.93 18.32
C GLY A 253 -7.55 -37.52 17.73
N LYS A 254 -8.15 -36.48 18.35
CA LYS A 254 -8.10 -35.09 17.86
C LYS A 254 -6.66 -34.57 17.68
N SER A 255 -5.79 -34.77 18.69
CA SER A 255 -4.40 -34.37 18.64
C SER A 255 -3.61 -35.14 17.59
N THR A 256 -3.88 -36.42 17.43
CA THR A 256 -3.27 -37.25 16.38
C THR A 256 -3.68 -36.76 14.99
N LEU A 257 -4.97 -36.47 14.79
CA LEU A 257 -5.47 -35.94 13.52
C LEU A 257 -4.83 -34.57 13.20
N LEU A 258 -4.71 -33.68 14.20
CA LEU A 258 -4.10 -32.38 14.04
C LEU A 258 -2.61 -32.53 13.64
N ASN A 259 -1.85 -33.37 14.32
CA ASN A 259 -0.43 -33.64 14.00
C ASN A 259 -0.26 -34.22 12.59
N VAL A 260 -1.13 -35.12 12.17
CA VAL A 260 -1.11 -35.65 10.78
C VAL A 260 -1.39 -34.55 9.75
N LEU A 261 -2.35 -33.67 10.04
CA LEU A 261 -2.69 -32.56 9.14
C LEU A 261 -1.58 -31.52 9.03
N LEU A 262 -0.88 -31.25 10.14
CA LEU A 262 0.25 -30.32 10.19
C LEU A 262 1.56 -30.94 9.68
N ASN A 263 1.63 -32.24 9.57
CA ASN A 263 2.84 -33.02 9.32
C ASN A 263 3.95 -32.70 10.35
N GLU A 264 3.57 -32.41 11.59
CA GLU A 264 4.43 -32.03 12.71
C GLU A 264 3.88 -32.57 14.03
N ASP A 265 4.75 -32.88 14.99
CA ASP A 265 4.38 -33.33 16.34
C ASP A 265 4.18 -32.13 17.30
N LYS A 266 3.23 -31.24 16.98
CA LYS A 266 2.91 -30.06 17.84
C LYS A 266 1.98 -30.35 19.00
N ALA A 267 1.00 -31.23 18.76
CA ALA A 267 0.05 -31.57 19.80
C ALA A 267 0.54 -32.77 20.62
N ILE A 268 0.46 -32.65 21.94
CA ILE A 268 0.84 -33.75 22.85
C ILE A 268 -0.20 -34.87 22.71
N VAL A 269 0.23 -36.02 22.26
CA VAL A 269 -0.58 -37.25 22.20
C VAL A 269 -0.30 -38.10 23.43
N SER A 270 -1.30 -38.37 24.25
CA SER A 270 -1.19 -39.20 25.43
C SER A 270 -2.47 -40.00 25.65
N ASP A 271 -2.33 -41.23 26.13
CA ASP A 271 -3.42 -42.11 26.50
C ASP A 271 -4.08 -41.73 27.83
N ILE A 272 -3.54 -40.74 28.56
CA ILE A 272 -4.05 -40.29 29.86
C ILE A 272 -5.14 -39.23 29.63
N HIS A 273 -6.30 -39.44 30.28
CA HIS A 273 -7.44 -38.51 30.23
C HIS A 273 -7.05 -37.11 30.71
N GLY A 274 -7.29 -36.07 29.86
CA GLY A 274 -7.16 -34.68 30.26
C GLY A 274 -5.78 -34.04 29.97
N THR A 275 -4.95 -34.62 29.11
CA THR A 275 -3.62 -34.08 28.74
C THR A 275 -3.68 -32.82 27.88
N THR A 276 -4.74 -32.61 27.11
CA THR A 276 -4.91 -31.41 26.25
C THR A 276 -5.96 -30.51 26.91
N ARG A 277 -5.53 -29.48 27.65
CA ARG A 277 -6.41 -28.47 28.27
C ARG A 277 -6.48 -27.17 27.47
N ASP A 278 -5.50 -26.92 26.62
CA ASP A 278 -5.41 -25.68 25.86
C ASP A 278 -5.92 -25.87 24.42
N VAL A 279 -6.47 -24.80 23.85
CA VAL A 279 -6.81 -24.73 22.43
C VAL A 279 -5.51 -24.66 21.65
N ILE A 280 -5.29 -25.60 20.74
CA ILE A 280 -4.14 -25.57 19.83
C ILE A 280 -4.65 -25.07 18.50
N GLU A 281 -4.13 -23.94 18.06
CA GLU A 281 -4.45 -23.31 16.77
C GLU A 281 -3.23 -23.37 15.85
N ASP A 282 -3.45 -23.74 14.59
CA ASP A 282 -2.41 -23.69 13.56
C ASP A 282 -3.01 -23.54 12.16
N THR A 283 -2.20 -23.15 11.19
CA THR A 283 -2.61 -22.90 9.81
C THR A 283 -2.01 -23.96 8.88
N ILE A 284 -2.86 -24.64 8.14
CA ILE A 284 -2.47 -25.63 7.11
C ILE A 284 -2.53 -24.95 5.74
N ASN A 285 -1.40 -24.84 5.06
CA ASN A 285 -1.34 -24.44 3.66
C ASN A 285 -1.33 -25.70 2.79
N LYS A 286 -2.46 -26.02 2.18
CA LYS A 286 -2.52 -27.10 1.19
C LYS A 286 -2.05 -26.54 -0.15
N THR A 287 -0.77 -26.71 -0.48
CA THR A 287 -0.29 -26.61 -1.85
C THR A 287 -0.75 -27.84 -2.62
N GLU A 288 -1.46 -27.64 -3.73
CA GLU A 288 -1.67 -28.73 -4.69
C GLU A 288 -0.29 -29.09 -5.28
N ASP A 289 0.32 -30.14 -4.76
CA ASP A 289 1.38 -30.83 -5.47
C ASP A 289 0.75 -31.47 -6.72
N ARG A 290 1.10 -30.94 -7.87
CA ARG A 290 0.86 -31.57 -9.19
C ARG A 290 1.95 -32.56 -9.50
#